data_89d738da4c1d884eef3c4810ccdae1c7
#
_entry.id   89d738da4c1d884eef3c4810ccdae1c7
#
_cell.length_a   1.000
_cell.length_b   1.000
_cell.length_c   1.000
_cell.angle_alpha   90.00
_cell.angle_beta   90.00
_cell.angle_gamma   90.00
#
_symmetry.space_group_name_H-M   'P 1'
#
loop_
_entity.id
_entity.type
_entity.pdbx_description
1 polymer ?
#
loop_
_entity_poly.entity_id
_entity_poly.type
_entity_poly.pdbx_seq_one_letter_code
_entity_poly.pdbx_strand_id
1 'polypeptide(L)'
;MPDCAIFADTQFEPTAVYDHLDWLEKQLPFPVHRVTEGNLRTDTIAGLNIKGHQFSAMPFYTKSGIGKRQCTEDYKIVPVRRKISTIVGTKKKPGSVRQWIGISIDEAARMKPSRVKYIDNVFPLVEKGMSRQDCLRWFEKKYPNRQLAKSACIACPYHNDAQWRDMKIHDSDSFEEAVAFDAAIRNSGTSTEQYVHRSCKPLNEVDLRNLEDMGQLNFFENECEGMCGV
;
A
#
# COMPACT_ATOMS: atom_id res chain seq x y z
N MET A 1 -3.16 6.79 24.19
CA MET A 1 -2.97 5.47 23.58
C MET A 1 -4.18 5.23 22.68
N PRO A 2 -4.06 4.61 21.50
CA PRO A 2 -5.21 4.21 20.70
C PRO A 2 -6.05 3.13 21.41
N ASP A 3 -7.36 3.12 21.15
CA ASP A 3 -8.26 2.09 21.67
C ASP A 3 -8.20 0.80 20.84
N CYS A 4 -7.90 0.93 19.55
CA CYS A 4 -7.69 -0.19 18.63
C CYS A 4 -6.88 0.26 17.41
N ALA A 5 -6.38 -0.72 16.64
CA ALA A 5 -5.89 -0.51 15.28
C ALA A 5 -6.82 -1.19 14.27
N ILE A 6 -6.81 -0.70 13.04
CA ILE A 6 -7.57 -1.29 11.94
C ILE A 6 -6.64 -1.50 10.75
N PHE A 7 -6.49 -2.74 10.32
CA PHE A 7 -5.74 -3.12 9.13
C PHE A 7 -6.71 -3.41 7.99
N ALA A 8 -6.56 -2.70 6.88
CA ALA A 8 -7.34 -2.94 5.67
C ALA A 8 -6.60 -3.96 4.79
N ASP A 9 -7.12 -5.17 4.76
CA ASP A 9 -6.58 -6.29 3.99
C ASP A 9 -7.14 -6.27 2.57
N THR A 10 -6.26 -6.05 1.60
CA THR A 10 -6.60 -6.13 0.17
C THR A 10 -6.61 -7.56 -0.36
N GLN A 11 -6.18 -8.53 0.45
CA GLN A 11 -5.93 -9.93 0.08
C GLN A 11 -4.93 -10.06 -1.08
N PHE A 12 -4.03 -9.08 -1.21
CA PHE A 12 -3.00 -9.04 -2.23
C PHE A 12 -1.68 -8.43 -1.72
N GLU A 13 -1.42 -8.60 -0.41
CA GLU A 13 -0.15 -8.18 0.22
C GLU A 13 0.82 -9.37 0.23
N PRO A 14 2.15 -9.16 0.22
CA PRO A 14 3.14 -10.23 0.40
C PRO A 14 2.99 -10.97 1.73
N THR A 15 3.34 -12.25 1.78
CA THR A 15 3.27 -13.08 2.99
C THR A 15 3.98 -12.44 4.18
N ALA A 16 5.15 -11.81 3.95
CA ALA A 16 5.89 -11.10 4.99
C ALA A 16 5.08 -9.99 5.70
N VAL A 17 4.10 -9.39 5.02
CA VAL A 17 3.20 -8.39 5.62
C VAL A 17 2.25 -9.04 6.61
N TYR A 18 1.68 -10.21 6.27
CA TYR A 18 0.80 -10.97 7.16
C TYR A 18 1.56 -11.50 8.37
N ASP A 19 2.76 -12.04 8.19
CA ASP A 19 3.65 -12.48 9.28
C ASP A 19 4.02 -11.33 10.21
N HIS A 20 4.25 -10.14 9.64
CA HIS A 20 4.51 -8.95 10.43
C HIS A 20 3.27 -8.51 11.21
N LEU A 21 2.09 -8.57 10.60
CA LEU A 21 0.82 -8.23 11.25
C LEU A 21 0.51 -9.19 12.39
N ASP A 22 0.67 -10.50 12.19
CA ASP A 22 0.47 -11.54 13.22
C ASP A 22 1.39 -11.35 14.42
N TRP A 23 2.63 -10.93 14.17
CA TRP A 23 3.56 -10.58 15.23
C TRP A 23 3.16 -9.28 15.92
N LEU A 24 2.79 -8.24 15.15
CA LEU A 24 2.42 -6.91 15.67
C LEU A 24 1.20 -7.00 16.61
N GLU A 25 0.21 -7.80 16.25
CA GLU A 25 -0.98 -8.04 17.08
C GLU A 25 -0.62 -8.53 18.48
N LYS A 26 0.46 -9.33 18.60
CA LYS A 26 0.95 -9.84 19.89
C LYS A 26 1.75 -8.81 20.70
N GLN A 27 2.23 -7.73 20.05
CA GLN A 27 3.01 -6.66 20.69
C GLN A 27 2.14 -5.49 21.16
N LEU A 28 0.98 -5.31 20.57
CA LEU A 28 0.13 -4.16 20.84
C LEU A 28 -0.75 -4.39 22.09
N PRO A 29 -0.90 -3.39 22.96
CA PRO A 29 -1.74 -3.48 24.16
C PRO A 29 -3.24 -3.24 23.86
N PHE A 30 -3.64 -3.23 22.61
CA PHE A 30 -5.00 -3.01 22.13
C PHE A 30 -5.28 -3.90 20.89
N PRO A 31 -6.55 -4.21 20.61
CA PRO A 31 -6.89 -5.11 19.51
C PRO A 31 -6.59 -4.50 18.14
N VAL A 32 -6.22 -5.37 17.19
CA VAL A 32 -6.13 -5.06 15.78
C VAL A 32 -7.31 -5.70 15.06
N HIS A 33 -8.10 -4.89 14.36
CA HIS A 33 -9.20 -5.36 13.54
C HIS A 33 -8.75 -5.48 12.09
N ARG A 34 -8.79 -6.69 11.54
CA ARG A 34 -8.58 -6.92 10.11
C ARG A 34 -9.91 -6.73 9.39
N VAL A 35 -9.94 -5.89 8.37
CA VAL A 35 -11.12 -5.61 7.56
C VAL A 35 -10.79 -5.76 6.08
N THR A 36 -11.74 -6.26 5.30
CA THR A 36 -11.58 -6.41 3.86
C THR A 36 -12.84 -5.93 3.13
N GLU A 37 -12.68 -5.53 1.88
CA GLU A 37 -13.78 -5.21 0.96
C GLU A 37 -13.86 -6.23 -0.19
N GLY A 38 -13.02 -7.25 -0.18
CA GLY A 38 -12.90 -8.27 -1.22
C GLY A 38 -11.44 -8.53 -1.56
N ASN A 39 -11.24 -9.30 -2.62
CA ASN A 39 -9.91 -9.64 -3.10
C ASN A 39 -9.51 -8.76 -4.29
N LEU A 40 -8.63 -7.79 -4.04
CA LEU A 40 -8.19 -6.83 -5.05
C LEU A 40 -7.61 -7.51 -6.31
N ARG A 41 -6.93 -8.66 -6.13
CA ARG A 41 -6.34 -9.40 -7.25
C ARG A 41 -7.43 -9.99 -8.16
N THR A 42 -8.36 -10.75 -7.58
CA THR A 42 -9.42 -11.43 -8.37
C THR A 42 -10.37 -10.44 -9.00
N ASP A 43 -10.77 -9.41 -8.27
CA ASP A 43 -11.67 -8.36 -8.77
C ASP A 43 -11.04 -7.60 -9.94
N THR A 44 -9.73 -7.30 -9.84
CA THR A 44 -9.00 -6.62 -10.90
C THR A 44 -8.87 -7.49 -12.15
N ILE A 45 -8.53 -8.78 -12.02
CA ILE A 45 -8.45 -9.72 -13.14
C ILE A 45 -9.82 -9.88 -13.82
N ALA A 46 -10.90 -9.90 -13.04
CA ALA A 46 -12.26 -9.93 -13.57
C ALA A 46 -12.68 -8.61 -14.25
N GLY A 47 -11.86 -7.57 -14.18
CA GLY A 47 -12.19 -6.24 -14.71
C GLY A 47 -13.33 -5.55 -13.99
N LEU A 48 -13.56 -5.92 -12.71
CA LEU A 48 -14.63 -5.40 -11.89
C LEU A 48 -14.08 -4.56 -10.73
N ASN A 49 -14.87 -3.58 -10.29
CA ASN A 49 -14.65 -2.93 -9.01
C ASN A 49 -15.62 -3.52 -7.96
N ILE A 50 -15.45 -3.10 -6.69
CA ILE A 50 -16.32 -3.53 -5.57
C ILE A 50 -17.83 -3.25 -5.78
N LYS A 51 -18.20 -2.43 -6.77
CA LYS A 51 -19.58 -2.12 -7.14
C LYS A 51 -20.08 -2.92 -8.33
N GLY A 52 -19.27 -3.87 -8.85
CA GLY A 52 -19.59 -4.67 -10.01
C GLY A 52 -19.57 -3.93 -11.35
N HIS A 53 -18.99 -2.73 -11.40
CA HIS A 53 -18.81 -2.00 -12.66
C HIS A 53 -17.55 -2.50 -13.37
N GLN A 54 -17.57 -2.54 -14.70
CA GLN A 54 -16.41 -2.86 -15.55
C GLN A 54 -15.34 -1.76 -15.44
N PHE A 55 -14.57 -1.79 -14.39
CA PHE A 55 -13.56 -0.79 -14.10
C PHE A 55 -12.53 -1.32 -13.10
N SER A 56 -11.27 -1.33 -13.47
CA SER A 56 -10.18 -1.70 -12.53
C SER A 56 -9.97 -0.62 -11.48
N ALA A 57 -9.91 -1.02 -10.21
CA ALA A 57 -9.55 -0.12 -9.11
C ALA A 57 -8.04 0.24 -9.12
N MET A 58 -7.20 -0.57 -9.75
CA MET A 58 -5.74 -0.36 -9.82
C MET A 58 -5.35 0.56 -11.00
N PRO A 59 -4.38 1.48 -10.81
CA PRO A 59 -3.99 2.46 -11.82
C PRO A 59 -2.91 1.90 -12.76
N PHE A 60 -3.27 1.02 -13.67
CA PHE A 60 -2.32 0.44 -14.61
C PHE A 60 -1.76 1.44 -15.61
N TYR A 61 -0.54 1.16 -16.07
CA TYR A 61 0.08 1.88 -17.16
C TYR A 61 -0.45 1.39 -18.51
N THR A 62 -0.63 2.33 -19.40
CA THR A 62 -0.98 2.11 -20.81
C THR A 62 -0.08 2.99 -21.67
N LYS A 63 -0.02 2.76 -22.99
CA LYS A 63 0.72 3.65 -23.91
C LYS A 63 0.23 5.10 -23.89
N SER A 64 -0.98 5.37 -23.39
CA SER A 64 -1.58 6.70 -23.27
C SER A 64 -1.43 7.33 -21.87
N GLY A 65 -0.81 6.63 -20.93
CA GLY A 65 -0.59 7.12 -19.56
C GLY A 65 -1.04 6.14 -18.48
N ILE A 66 -1.14 6.63 -17.24
CA ILE A 66 -1.54 5.83 -16.10
C ILE A 66 -3.04 5.97 -15.80
N GLY A 67 -3.69 4.86 -15.46
CA GLY A 67 -5.09 4.81 -15.10
C GLY A 67 -5.43 5.50 -13.77
N LYS A 68 -6.71 5.68 -13.50
CA LYS A 68 -7.18 6.29 -12.26
C LYS A 68 -7.03 5.33 -11.07
N ARG A 69 -6.42 5.82 -10.00
CA ARG A 69 -6.27 5.09 -8.74
C ARG A 69 -7.54 5.15 -7.89
N GLN A 70 -8.17 4.01 -7.65
CA GLN A 70 -9.33 3.88 -6.75
C GLN A 70 -9.13 2.83 -5.65
N CYS A 71 -8.15 1.92 -5.80
CA CYS A 71 -7.90 0.84 -4.85
C CYS A 71 -7.73 1.32 -3.40
N THR A 72 -7.13 2.49 -3.18
CA THR A 72 -6.98 3.05 -1.83
C THR A 72 -8.33 3.44 -1.22
N GLU A 73 -9.21 4.11 -1.97
CA GLU A 73 -10.54 4.46 -1.45
C GLU A 73 -11.37 3.19 -1.23
N ASP A 74 -11.48 2.34 -2.25
CA ASP A 74 -12.38 1.19 -2.24
C ASP A 74 -11.93 0.10 -1.26
N TYR A 75 -10.66 -0.32 -1.30
CA TYR A 75 -10.17 -1.47 -0.52
C TYR A 75 -9.50 -1.11 0.81
N LYS A 76 -9.22 0.17 1.07
CA LYS A 76 -8.57 0.59 2.33
C LYS A 76 -9.43 1.59 3.12
N ILE A 77 -9.82 2.71 2.52
CA ILE A 77 -10.51 3.77 3.26
C ILE A 77 -11.95 3.38 3.59
N VAL A 78 -12.68 2.82 2.64
CA VAL A 78 -14.09 2.41 2.84
C VAL A 78 -14.23 1.35 3.94
N PRO A 79 -13.52 0.21 3.92
CA PRO A 79 -13.66 -0.80 4.96
C PRO A 79 -13.19 -0.30 6.35
N VAL A 80 -12.14 0.53 6.42
CA VAL A 80 -11.72 1.17 7.67
C VAL A 80 -12.82 2.07 8.23
N ARG A 81 -13.40 2.94 7.42
CA ARG A 81 -14.51 3.82 7.83
C ARG A 81 -15.74 3.04 8.27
N ARG A 82 -16.06 1.96 7.58
CA ARG A 82 -17.17 1.06 7.97
C ARG A 82 -16.91 0.45 9.34
N LYS A 83 -15.70 -0.02 9.60
CA LYS A 83 -15.32 -0.57 10.91
C LYS A 83 -15.39 0.49 12.00
N ILE A 84 -14.84 1.69 11.78
CA ILE A 84 -14.96 2.81 12.73
C ILE A 84 -16.43 3.11 13.01
N SER A 85 -17.27 3.18 11.96
CA SER A 85 -18.71 3.40 12.11
C SER A 85 -19.39 2.33 12.98
N THR A 86 -18.99 1.07 12.85
CA THR A 86 -19.50 -0.03 13.66
C THR A 86 -19.08 0.11 15.12
N ILE A 87 -17.79 0.45 15.38
CA ILE A 87 -17.25 0.62 16.73
C ILE A 87 -17.95 1.78 17.48
N VAL A 88 -18.14 2.90 16.79
CA VAL A 88 -18.74 4.12 17.37
C VAL A 88 -20.27 4.00 17.53
N GLY A 89 -20.90 3.20 16.67
CA GLY A 89 -22.35 2.99 16.69
C GLY A 89 -23.14 4.30 16.48
N THR A 90 -24.07 4.60 17.38
CA THR A 90 -24.93 5.81 17.31
C THR A 90 -24.25 7.07 17.83
N LYS A 91 -23.08 6.99 18.45
CA LYS A 91 -22.36 8.10 19.12
C LYS A 91 -21.54 8.98 18.15
N LYS A 92 -21.99 9.15 16.92
CA LYS A 92 -21.29 9.89 15.86
C LYS A 92 -21.46 11.40 16.01
N LYS A 93 -20.78 12.01 16.96
CA LYS A 93 -20.69 13.47 17.09
C LYS A 93 -19.47 14.00 16.33
N PRO A 94 -19.47 15.23 15.82
CA PRO A 94 -18.28 15.83 15.21
C PRO A 94 -17.06 15.68 16.12
N GLY A 95 -15.92 15.21 15.58
CA GLY A 95 -14.67 15.02 16.31
C GLY A 95 -14.67 13.91 17.38
N SER A 96 -15.68 13.02 17.38
CA SER A 96 -15.75 11.94 18.40
C SER A 96 -14.73 10.82 18.19
N VAL A 97 -14.08 10.75 17.03
CA VAL A 97 -13.04 9.77 16.69
C VAL A 97 -11.76 10.50 16.30
N ARG A 98 -10.65 10.12 16.91
CA ARG A 98 -9.31 10.54 16.48
C ARG A 98 -8.63 9.40 15.75
N GLN A 99 -8.50 9.51 14.43
CA GLN A 99 -7.83 8.51 13.61
C GLN A 99 -6.36 8.85 13.44
N TRP A 100 -5.48 8.04 14.02
CA TRP A 100 -4.04 8.18 13.88
C TRP A 100 -3.60 7.63 12.52
N ILE A 101 -2.87 8.44 11.76
CA ILE A 101 -2.32 8.09 10.45
C ILE A 101 -0.80 8.22 10.52
N GLY A 102 -0.07 7.17 10.11
CA GLY A 102 1.37 7.07 10.20
C GLY A 102 2.14 7.83 9.10
N ILE A 103 1.71 9.04 8.77
CA ILE A 103 2.44 9.94 7.86
C ILE A 103 3.61 10.56 8.63
N SER A 104 4.84 10.42 8.09
CA SER A 104 6.05 11.08 8.60
C SER A 104 6.23 12.48 8.01
N ILE A 105 7.21 13.25 8.52
CA ILE A 105 7.47 14.60 8.01
C ILE A 105 7.85 14.62 6.53
N ASP A 106 8.51 13.56 6.03
CA ASP A 106 8.89 13.41 4.62
C ASP A 106 7.67 13.36 3.69
N GLU A 107 6.52 12.97 4.24
CA GLU A 107 5.26 12.79 3.53
C GLU A 107 4.19 13.81 3.96
N ALA A 108 4.57 14.89 4.67
CA ALA A 108 3.62 15.86 5.24
C ALA A 108 2.66 16.48 4.20
N ALA A 109 3.10 16.61 2.95
CA ALA A 109 2.25 17.08 1.84
C ALA A 109 1.02 16.19 1.56
N ARG A 110 1.03 14.94 2.07
CA ARG A 110 -0.07 13.97 1.94
C ARG A 110 -1.14 14.11 3.03
N MET A 111 -0.89 14.92 4.06
CA MET A 111 -1.87 15.15 5.13
C MET A 111 -3.15 15.77 4.57
N LYS A 112 -4.27 15.16 4.90
CA LYS A 112 -5.60 15.66 4.54
C LYS A 112 -6.56 15.50 5.71
N PRO A 113 -7.48 16.46 5.91
CA PRO A 113 -8.56 16.28 6.86
C PRO A 113 -9.48 15.14 6.45
N SER A 114 -10.14 14.53 7.43
CA SER A 114 -11.17 13.54 7.14
C SER A 114 -12.33 14.17 6.38
N ARG A 115 -12.91 13.44 5.41
CA ARG A 115 -14.14 13.82 4.74
C ARG A 115 -15.39 13.53 5.59
N VAL A 116 -15.22 12.89 6.73
CA VAL A 116 -16.30 12.44 7.62
C VAL A 116 -16.25 13.25 8.91
N LYS A 117 -17.31 14.01 9.21
CA LYS A 117 -17.35 14.99 10.30
C LYS A 117 -17.07 14.43 11.69
N TYR A 118 -17.33 13.15 11.95
CA TYR A 118 -17.09 12.55 13.27
C TYR A 118 -15.67 11.96 13.41
N ILE A 119 -14.83 11.99 12.36
CA ILE A 119 -13.46 11.50 12.36
C ILE A 119 -12.51 12.68 12.18
N ASP A 120 -11.57 12.86 13.10
CA ASP A 120 -10.44 13.78 12.98
C ASP A 120 -9.17 13.00 12.70
N ASN A 121 -8.53 13.26 11.55
CA ASN A 121 -7.24 12.70 11.23
C ASN A 121 -6.15 13.38 12.07
N VAL A 122 -5.31 12.59 12.72
CA VAL A 122 -4.20 13.01 13.56
C VAL A 122 -2.92 12.41 13.02
N PHE A 123 -1.84 13.16 12.98
CA PHE A 123 -0.56 12.76 12.39
C PHE A 123 0.57 12.79 13.43
N PRO A 124 0.62 11.81 14.35
CA PRO A 124 1.51 11.87 15.51
C PRO A 124 3.00 11.90 15.17
N LEU A 125 3.40 11.32 14.04
CA LEU A 125 4.81 11.35 13.60
C LEU A 125 5.21 12.75 13.13
N VAL A 126 4.31 13.45 12.41
CA VAL A 126 4.54 14.84 11.99
C VAL A 126 4.57 15.77 13.20
N GLU A 127 3.63 15.60 14.14
CA GLU A 127 3.60 16.37 15.40
C GLU A 127 4.88 16.21 16.22
N LYS A 128 5.53 15.05 16.13
CA LYS A 128 6.81 14.74 16.80
C LYS A 128 8.05 15.07 15.97
N GLY A 129 7.88 15.59 14.76
CA GLY A 129 9.00 15.89 13.86
C GLY A 129 9.75 14.63 13.38
N MET A 130 9.11 13.46 13.35
CA MET A 130 9.75 12.20 12.99
C MET A 130 9.73 11.96 11.48
N SER A 131 10.91 11.68 10.92
CA SER A 131 11.09 11.21 9.56
C SER A 131 10.86 9.71 9.43
N ARG A 132 10.74 9.21 8.19
CA ARG A 132 10.74 7.76 7.92
C ARG A 132 12.01 7.10 8.46
N GLN A 133 13.16 7.74 8.28
CA GLN A 133 14.44 7.22 8.77
C GLN A 133 14.49 7.13 10.30
N ASP A 134 13.87 8.08 11.02
CA ASP A 134 13.76 8.01 12.48
C ASP A 134 12.90 6.82 12.90
N CYS A 135 11.82 6.54 12.19
CA CYS A 135 10.97 5.37 12.44
C CYS A 135 11.73 4.06 12.21
N LEU A 136 12.53 3.96 11.14
CA LEU A 136 13.35 2.79 10.84
C LEU A 136 14.40 2.57 11.92
N ARG A 137 15.16 3.60 12.29
CA ARG A 137 16.16 3.52 13.39
C ARG A 137 15.53 3.12 14.72
N TRP A 138 14.34 3.66 15.04
CA TRP A 138 13.62 3.28 16.24
C TRP A 138 13.23 1.80 16.21
N PHE A 139 12.72 1.32 15.08
CA PHE A 139 12.31 -0.07 14.92
C PHE A 139 13.50 -1.02 15.05
N GLU A 140 14.60 -0.74 14.33
CA GLU A 140 15.85 -1.53 14.37
C GLU A 140 16.43 -1.58 15.79
N LYS A 141 16.48 -0.45 16.49
CA LYS A 141 16.94 -0.39 17.88
C LYS A 141 16.06 -1.22 18.82
N LYS A 142 14.75 -1.20 18.62
CA LYS A 142 13.80 -1.90 19.50
C LYS A 142 13.67 -3.38 19.18
N TYR A 143 13.82 -3.75 17.92
CA TYR A 143 13.65 -5.11 17.39
C TYR A 143 14.80 -5.49 16.46
N PRO A 144 16.05 -5.60 16.96
CA PRO A 144 17.26 -5.72 16.13
C PRO A 144 17.32 -6.99 15.26
N ASN A 145 16.55 -8.02 15.62
CA ASN A 145 16.53 -9.30 14.89
C ASN A 145 15.30 -9.41 13.96
N ARG A 146 14.61 -8.31 13.67
CA ARG A 146 13.42 -8.34 12.86
C ARG A 146 13.49 -7.37 11.68
N GLN A 147 13.24 -7.89 10.50
CA GLN A 147 13.07 -7.04 9.31
C GLN A 147 11.66 -6.45 9.28
N LEU A 148 11.57 -5.20 8.87
CA LEU A 148 10.30 -4.50 8.69
C LEU A 148 9.75 -4.80 7.30
N ALA A 149 8.61 -5.50 7.23
CA ALA A 149 7.93 -5.73 5.98
C ALA A 149 7.35 -4.42 5.41
N LYS A 150 7.51 -4.20 4.11
CA LYS A 150 6.87 -3.08 3.42
C LYS A 150 5.45 -3.47 3.04
N SER A 151 4.46 -2.79 3.62
CA SER A 151 3.06 -2.99 3.26
C SER A 151 2.75 -2.29 1.94
N ALA A 152 2.71 -3.07 0.86
CA ALA A 152 2.26 -2.67 -0.45
C ALA A 152 1.74 -3.90 -1.19
N CYS A 153 0.66 -3.77 -1.96
CA CYS A 153 0.15 -4.89 -2.75
C CYS A 153 1.23 -5.45 -3.68
N ILE A 154 1.27 -6.78 -3.86
CA ILE A 154 2.29 -7.50 -4.65
C ILE A 154 2.50 -6.86 -6.02
N ALA A 155 1.45 -6.61 -6.78
CA ALA A 155 1.54 -6.03 -8.12
C ALA A 155 1.15 -4.54 -8.16
N CYS A 156 1.56 -3.75 -7.15
CA CYS A 156 1.26 -2.32 -7.12
C CYS A 156 1.99 -1.59 -8.26
N PRO A 157 1.28 -0.88 -9.16
CA PRO A 157 1.93 -0.14 -10.25
C PRO A 157 2.86 1.00 -9.79
N TYR A 158 2.77 1.40 -8.53
CA TYR A 158 3.66 2.41 -7.93
C TYR A 158 4.95 1.82 -7.35
N HIS A 159 5.25 0.55 -7.54
CA HIS A 159 6.58 0.03 -7.28
C HIS A 159 7.59 0.67 -8.24
N ASN A 160 8.69 1.19 -7.71
CA ASN A 160 9.82 1.60 -8.52
C ASN A 160 10.70 0.39 -8.90
N ASP A 161 11.67 0.60 -9.79
CA ASP A 161 12.52 -0.48 -10.31
C ASP A 161 13.32 -1.17 -9.20
N ALA A 162 13.78 -0.41 -8.19
CA ALA A 162 14.48 -0.96 -7.04
C ALA A 162 13.58 -1.90 -6.21
N GLN A 163 12.29 -1.56 -6.06
CA GLN A 163 11.33 -2.40 -5.34
C GLN A 163 10.95 -3.66 -6.11
N TRP A 164 10.78 -3.57 -7.43
CA TRP A 164 10.59 -4.73 -8.29
C TRP A 164 11.79 -5.66 -8.26
N ARG A 165 13.00 -5.08 -8.29
CA ARG A 165 14.25 -5.82 -8.20
C ARG A 165 14.39 -6.52 -6.85
N ASP A 166 14.14 -5.79 -5.75
CA ASP A 166 14.20 -6.35 -4.38
C ASP A 166 13.24 -7.53 -4.22
N MET A 167 12.01 -7.39 -4.70
CA MET A 167 11.03 -8.48 -4.73
C MET A 167 11.54 -9.66 -5.55
N LYS A 168 12.09 -9.43 -6.75
CA LYS A 168 12.63 -10.50 -7.60
C LYS A 168 13.77 -11.29 -6.95
N ILE A 169 14.60 -10.61 -6.14
CA ILE A 169 15.79 -11.24 -5.51
C ILE A 169 15.42 -11.90 -4.17
N HIS A 170 14.57 -11.28 -3.36
CA HIS A 170 14.35 -11.66 -1.97
C HIS A 170 12.96 -12.27 -1.69
N ASP A 171 12.02 -12.13 -2.63
CA ASP A 171 10.65 -12.66 -2.54
C ASP A 171 10.18 -13.09 -3.94
N SER A 172 10.87 -14.13 -4.48
CA SER A 172 10.63 -14.63 -5.85
C SER A 172 9.18 -15.06 -6.06
N ASP A 173 8.54 -15.64 -5.06
CA ASP A 173 7.16 -16.11 -5.14
C ASP A 173 6.19 -14.93 -5.37
N SER A 174 6.34 -13.85 -4.63
CA SER A 174 5.58 -12.61 -4.85
C SER A 174 5.90 -11.98 -6.22
N PHE A 175 7.15 -12.05 -6.69
CA PHE A 175 7.50 -11.54 -8.00
C PHE A 175 6.86 -12.36 -9.13
N GLU A 176 6.87 -13.68 -9.03
CA GLU A 176 6.22 -14.57 -10.00
C GLU A 176 4.70 -14.38 -10.00
N GLU A 177 4.09 -14.18 -8.82
CA GLU A 177 2.68 -13.82 -8.71
C GLU A 177 2.38 -12.47 -9.39
N ALA A 178 3.26 -11.47 -9.23
CA ALA A 178 3.12 -10.18 -9.93
C ALA A 178 3.23 -10.32 -11.45
N VAL A 179 4.15 -11.17 -11.94
CA VAL A 179 4.29 -11.49 -13.37
C VAL A 179 3.02 -12.14 -13.92
N ALA A 180 2.51 -13.16 -13.21
CA ALA A 180 1.27 -13.84 -13.60
C ALA A 180 0.07 -12.88 -13.60
N PHE A 181 -0.01 -12.00 -12.61
CA PHE A 181 -1.02 -10.97 -12.53
C PHE A 181 -0.91 -9.96 -13.67
N ASP A 182 0.30 -9.47 -13.98
CA ASP A 182 0.55 -8.55 -15.10
C ASP A 182 0.10 -9.14 -16.44
N ALA A 183 0.35 -10.43 -16.65
CA ALA A 183 -0.12 -11.14 -17.85
C ALA A 183 -1.66 -11.25 -17.88
N ALA A 184 -2.29 -11.54 -16.74
CA ALA A 184 -3.75 -11.72 -16.64
C ALA A 184 -4.53 -10.41 -16.89
N ILE A 185 -3.99 -9.27 -16.45
CA ILE A 185 -4.66 -7.96 -16.64
C ILE A 185 -4.45 -7.36 -18.04
N ARG A 186 -3.56 -7.92 -18.85
CA ARG A 186 -3.14 -7.33 -20.14
C ARG A 186 -4.28 -6.81 -20.98
N ASN A 187 -5.34 -7.60 -21.10
CA ASN A 187 -6.52 -7.30 -21.90
C ASN A 187 -7.82 -7.34 -21.10
N SER A 188 -7.74 -7.27 -19.75
CA SER A 188 -8.92 -7.38 -18.90
C SER A 188 -9.76 -6.10 -18.94
N GLY A 189 -10.97 -6.20 -19.49
CA GLY A 189 -11.99 -5.17 -19.39
C GLY A 189 -11.75 -3.84 -20.10
N THR A 190 -10.68 -3.72 -20.90
CA THR A 190 -10.35 -2.48 -21.66
C THR A 190 -9.96 -2.75 -23.10
N SER A 191 -10.10 -1.73 -23.96
CA SER A 191 -9.66 -1.77 -25.35
C SER A 191 -8.15 -1.55 -25.54
N THR A 192 -7.42 -1.26 -24.44
CA THR A 192 -5.98 -0.97 -24.46
C THR A 192 -5.24 -1.92 -23.54
N GLU A 193 -4.05 -2.36 -23.93
CA GLU A 193 -3.18 -3.17 -23.10
C GLU A 193 -2.80 -2.44 -21.82
N GLN A 194 -2.85 -3.17 -20.70
CA GLN A 194 -2.52 -2.68 -19.37
C GLN A 194 -1.26 -3.35 -18.83
N TYR A 195 -0.47 -2.61 -18.07
CA TYR A 195 0.81 -3.04 -17.52
C TYR A 195 0.97 -2.57 -16.09
N VAL A 196 1.55 -3.40 -15.24
CA VAL A 196 1.89 -2.98 -13.87
C VAL A 196 3.13 -2.11 -13.83
N HIS A 197 4.02 -2.23 -14.84
CA HIS A 197 5.26 -1.47 -14.89
C HIS A 197 5.17 -0.28 -15.83
N ARG A 198 5.79 0.85 -15.42
CA ARG A 198 5.78 2.14 -16.16
C ARG A 198 6.35 2.09 -17.57
N SER A 199 7.20 1.10 -17.88
CA SER A 199 7.75 0.92 -19.22
C SER A 199 6.76 0.39 -20.24
N CYS A 200 5.54 0.01 -19.83
CA CYS A 200 4.55 -0.65 -20.68
C CYS A 200 5.13 -1.89 -21.40
N LYS A 201 5.91 -2.68 -20.66
CA LYS A 201 6.41 -4.00 -21.07
C LYS A 201 5.88 -5.07 -20.11
N PRO A 202 5.78 -6.34 -20.53
CA PRO A 202 5.54 -7.44 -19.62
C PRO A 202 6.56 -7.42 -18.46
N LEU A 203 6.11 -7.61 -17.23
CA LEU A 203 6.96 -7.43 -16.04
C LEU A 203 8.21 -8.34 -16.06
N ASN A 204 8.09 -9.54 -16.60
CA ASN A 204 9.22 -10.47 -16.75
C ASN A 204 10.27 -10.03 -17.80
N GLU A 205 9.92 -9.10 -18.69
CA GLU A 205 10.81 -8.56 -19.72
C GLU A 205 11.42 -7.20 -19.35
N VAL A 206 11.05 -6.66 -18.19
CA VAL A 206 11.57 -5.37 -17.71
C VAL A 206 13.01 -5.53 -17.26
N ASP A 207 13.89 -4.65 -17.74
CA ASP A 207 15.26 -4.54 -17.22
C ASP A 207 15.24 -3.82 -15.86
N LEU A 208 15.42 -4.59 -14.81
CA LEU A 208 15.40 -4.11 -13.43
C LEU A 208 16.82 -3.89 -12.86
N ARG A 209 17.85 -3.91 -13.70
CA ARG A 209 19.23 -3.62 -13.27
C ARG A 209 19.32 -2.19 -12.75
N ASN A 210 20.06 -2.00 -11.66
CA ASN A 210 20.36 -0.66 -11.15
C ASN A 210 21.61 -0.07 -11.86
N LEU A 211 21.93 1.19 -11.54
CA LEU A 211 23.09 1.86 -12.12
C LEU A 211 24.40 1.18 -11.76
N GLU A 212 24.48 0.53 -10.60
CA GLU A 212 25.67 -0.24 -10.16
C GLU A 212 25.86 -1.48 -11.02
N ASP A 213 24.78 -2.22 -11.35
CA ASP A 213 24.85 -3.35 -12.26
C ASP A 213 25.26 -2.94 -13.68
N MET A 214 25.00 -1.68 -14.04
CA MET A 214 25.40 -1.08 -15.33
C MET A 214 26.79 -0.41 -15.27
N GLY A 215 27.51 -0.54 -14.14
CA GLY A 215 28.84 0.03 -13.95
C GLY A 215 28.87 1.54 -13.66
N GLN A 216 27.74 2.13 -13.28
CA GLN A 216 27.67 3.53 -12.86
C GLN A 216 27.55 3.64 -11.35
N LEU A 217 28.45 4.45 -10.72
CA LEU A 217 28.37 4.75 -9.29
C LEU A 217 27.13 5.64 -9.00
N ASN A 218 26.30 5.19 -8.07
CA ASN A 218 25.09 5.89 -7.68
C ASN A 218 25.42 6.93 -6.59
N PHE A 219 25.35 8.22 -6.91
CA PHE A 219 25.61 9.33 -5.96
C PHE A 219 24.35 9.74 -5.15
N PHE A 220 23.17 9.15 -5.41
CA PHE A 220 21.90 9.53 -4.78
C PHE A 220 21.13 8.31 -4.25
N GLU A 221 21.51 7.81 -3.09
CA GLU A 221 20.92 6.58 -2.49
C GLU A 221 19.57 6.75 -1.78
N ASN A 222 18.91 7.89 -1.76
CA ASN A 222 17.77 8.11 -0.86
C ASN A 222 16.54 8.80 -1.44
N GLU A 223 16.29 8.75 -2.73
CA GLU A 223 15.01 9.24 -3.23
C GLU A 223 13.93 8.16 -3.14
N CYS A 224 13.26 8.12 -2.00
CA CYS A 224 12.00 7.39 -1.86
C CYS A 224 10.91 8.20 -2.57
N GLU A 225 10.59 7.85 -3.81
CA GLU A 225 9.38 8.36 -4.47
C GLU A 225 8.14 7.86 -3.73
N GLY A 226 7.75 8.61 -2.68
CA GLY A 226 6.64 8.30 -1.78
C GLY A 226 5.27 8.44 -2.43
N MET A 227 4.93 7.57 -3.39
CA MET A 227 3.59 7.56 -3.99
C MET A 227 2.71 6.40 -3.51
N CYS A 228 3.02 5.77 -2.38
CA CYS A 228 2.07 4.89 -1.69
C CYS A 228 1.13 5.74 -0.85
N GLY A 229 0.08 6.22 -1.51
CA GLY A 229 -0.74 7.28 -1.05
C GLY A 229 -1.84 6.97 -0.04
N VAL A 230 -2.41 7.97 0.43
CA VAL A 230 -3.74 8.08 1.06
C VAL A 230 -4.67 8.79 0.06
#